data_a196ffea0c5582240f5a3d87ced3fb4a
#
_entry.id   a196ffea0c5582240f5a3d87ced3fb4a
#
_cell.length_a   1.000
_cell.length_b   1.000
_cell.length_c   1.000
_cell.angle_alpha   90.00
_cell.angle_beta   90.00
_cell.angle_gamma   90.00
#
_symmetry.space_group_name_H-M   'P 1'
#
loop_
_entity.id
_entity.type
_entity.pdbx_description
1 polymer ?
#
loop_
_entity_poly.entity_id
_entity_poly.type
_entity_poly.pdbx_seq_one_letter_code
_entity_poly.pdbx_strand_id
1 'polypeptide(L)'
;CYASPSNRTPTGKAILEKDPNNTGSLGIAISEAVEMAAQDDATKYSLGSVLNHVLMHQTIVGNEAIMQMEMADDYPDILVGCTGGGSNFAGLAFPFLGKKFRDKKDIKVIACEPKSCPSLTKGKFAYDFGDTGMRTPLVKMHTLGSSFMPPSTHSGGLRYHGMAPMVSHLTDIGAIEAKAFGQKECFEAGIKFANAEGIVPAPEATHAVKGAIDAALECKKNGEKKTILFNLCGHGHFDMQAYGDYFNNKLSDDKYNEAEVNKALEKLPKIA
;
A
#
# COMPACT_ATOMS: atom_id res chain seq x y z
N CYS A 1 5.10 -17.59 14.19
CA CYS A 1 4.14 -16.84 13.35
C CYS A 1 2.76 -17.50 13.46
N TYR A 2 1.72 -16.68 13.57
CA TYR A 2 0.33 -17.15 13.68
C TYR A 2 -0.51 -16.50 12.59
N ALA A 3 -1.50 -17.25 12.08
CA ALA A 3 -2.48 -16.69 11.16
C ALA A 3 -3.36 -15.64 11.86
N SER A 4 -3.91 -14.71 11.10
CA SER A 4 -4.89 -13.71 11.56
C SER A 4 -6.08 -13.71 10.59
N PRO A 5 -7.33 -13.81 11.11
CA PRO A 5 -7.72 -13.92 12.51
C PRO A 5 -7.31 -15.25 13.17
N SER A 6 -7.14 -15.24 14.49
CA SER A 6 -6.65 -16.37 15.27
C SER A 6 -7.49 -16.62 16.51
N ASN A 7 -7.68 -17.89 16.90
CA ASN A 7 -8.31 -18.26 18.17
C ASN A 7 -7.48 -17.92 19.42
N ARG A 8 -6.28 -17.33 19.24
CA ARG A 8 -5.39 -16.93 20.34
C ARG A 8 -5.76 -15.60 20.97
N THR A 9 -6.50 -14.78 20.23
CA THR A 9 -6.92 -13.44 20.67
C THR A 9 -8.44 -13.38 20.83
N PRO A 10 -8.98 -12.64 21.80
CA PRO A 10 -10.41 -12.39 21.90
C PRO A 10 -11.00 -11.81 20.60
N THR A 11 -10.32 -10.83 20.00
CA THR A 11 -10.75 -10.23 18.72
C THR A 11 -10.80 -11.27 17.59
N GLY A 12 -9.74 -12.04 17.39
CA GLY A 12 -9.68 -13.06 16.34
C GLY A 12 -10.70 -14.17 16.54
N LYS A 13 -10.88 -14.63 17.79
CA LYS A 13 -11.90 -15.62 18.14
C LYS A 13 -13.31 -15.13 17.83
N ALA A 14 -13.67 -13.89 18.22
CA ALA A 14 -14.98 -13.32 17.93
C ALA A 14 -15.25 -13.15 16.42
N ILE A 15 -14.20 -12.90 15.60
CA ILE A 15 -14.32 -12.84 14.15
C ILE A 15 -14.56 -14.23 13.56
N LEU A 16 -13.79 -15.24 13.99
CA LEU A 16 -13.92 -16.61 13.49
C LEU A 16 -15.23 -17.28 13.90
N GLU A 17 -15.79 -16.91 15.06
CA GLU A 17 -17.12 -17.36 15.50
C GLU A 17 -18.24 -16.83 14.58
N LYS A 18 -18.08 -15.61 14.02
CA LYS A 18 -19.04 -15.00 13.09
C LYS A 18 -18.83 -15.44 11.65
N ASP A 19 -17.61 -15.65 11.25
CA ASP A 19 -17.19 -16.01 9.90
C ASP A 19 -15.97 -16.94 9.98
N PRO A 20 -16.20 -18.27 10.06
CA PRO A 20 -15.12 -19.26 10.12
C PRO A 20 -14.17 -19.26 8.92
N ASN A 21 -14.62 -18.74 7.77
CA ASN A 21 -13.86 -18.66 6.53
C ASN A 21 -13.24 -17.27 6.29
N ASN A 22 -13.17 -16.44 7.31
CA ASN A 22 -12.62 -15.09 7.20
C ASN A 22 -11.17 -15.11 6.71
N THR A 23 -10.90 -14.47 5.60
CA THR A 23 -9.58 -14.45 4.96
C THR A 23 -8.59 -13.51 5.63
N GLY A 24 -9.03 -12.78 6.66
CA GLY A 24 -8.22 -11.80 7.36
C GLY A 24 -7.98 -10.51 6.57
N SER A 25 -7.46 -9.52 7.27
CA SER A 25 -6.98 -8.27 6.71
C SER A 25 -5.89 -7.70 7.59
N LEU A 26 -5.14 -6.74 7.07
CA LEU A 26 -4.14 -6.03 7.89
C LEU A 26 -4.80 -5.32 9.09
N GLY A 27 -6.01 -4.76 8.92
CA GLY A 27 -6.75 -4.13 10.01
C GLY A 27 -7.13 -5.09 11.14
N ILE A 28 -7.47 -6.35 10.83
CA ILE A 28 -7.71 -7.40 11.83
C ILE A 28 -6.41 -7.75 12.55
N ALA A 29 -5.33 -7.99 11.80
CA ALA A 29 -4.03 -8.34 12.38
C ALA A 29 -3.50 -7.24 13.33
N ILE A 30 -3.71 -5.97 12.98
CA ILE A 30 -3.39 -4.83 13.86
C ILE A 30 -4.21 -4.91 15.15
N SER A 31 -5.53 -5.13 15.06
CA SER A 31 -6.39 -5.25 16.25
C SER A 31 -5.91 -6.35 17.20
N GLU A 32 -5.60 -7.54 16.66
CA GLU A 32 -5.10 -8.67 17.45
C GLU A 32 -3.73 -8.38 18.10
N ALA A 33 -2.81 -7.77 17.35
CA ALA A 33 -1.48 -7.43 17.87
C ALA A 33 -1.53 -6.36 18.97
N VAL A 34 -2.34 -5.31 18.79
CA VAL A 34 -2.55 -4.26 19.80
C VAL A 34 -3.21 -4.85 21.06
N GLU A 35 -4.20 -5.75 20.87
CA GLU A 35 -4.86 -6.43 21.99
C GLU A 35 -3.88 -7.24 22.83
N MET A 36 -3.01 -8.01 22.18
CA MET A 36 -1.99 -8.81 22.89
C MET A 36 -0.98 -7.92 23.63
N ALA A 37 -0.53 -6.85 23.01
CA ALA A 37 0.41 -5.91 23.64
C ALA A 37 -0.22 -5.16 24.83
N ALA A 38 -1.52 -4.89 24.78
CA ALA A 38 -2.23 -4.22 25.88
C ALA A 38 -2.49 -5.13 27.09
N GLN A 39 -2.42 -6.45 26.91
CA GLN A 39 -2.66 -7.45 27.97
C GLN A 39 -1.40 -7.91 28.70
N ASP A 40 -0.22 -7.60 28.18
CA ASP A 40 1.06 -8.07 28.69
C ASP A 40 2.14 -6.99 28.55
N ASP A 41 2.60 -6.45 29.66
CA ASP A 41 3.64 -5.41 29.70
C ASP A 41 4.98 -5.85 29.11
N ALA A 42 5.26 -7.16 29.07
CA ALA A 42 6.47 -7.71 28.44
C ALA A 42 6.36 -7.76 26.92
N THR A 43 5.14 -7.77 26.37
CA THR A 43 4.90 -7.79 24.92
C THR A 43 4.99 -6.38 24.35
N LYS A 44 5.73 -6.22 23.26
CA LYS A 44 5.87 -4.95 22.54
C LYS A 44 5.27 -5.05 21.15
N TYR A 45 4.48 -4.04 20.79
CA TYR A 45 3.87 -3.94 19.48
C TYR A 45 4.82 -3.23 18.50
N SER A 46 5.23 -3.96 17.46
CA SER A 46 5.95 -3.37 16.33
C SER A 46 4.95 -2.84 15.32
N LEU A 47 4.70 -1.52 15.40
CA LEU A 47 3.69 -0.85 14.57
C LEU A 47 4.11 -0.78 13.10
N GLY A 48 3.16 -1.11 12.22
CA GLY A 48 3.28 -0.97 10.76
C GLY A 48 2.85 0.42 10.27
N SER A 49 2.47 0.50 9.06
CA SER A 49 2.64 1.48 8.02
C SER A 49 1.81 2.76 7.99
N VAL A 50 0.98 3.14 8.96
CA VAL A 50 0.10 4.33 8.77
C VAL A 50 0.45 5.55 9.60
N LEU A 51 1.27 5.43 10.61
CA LEU A 51 1.60 6.53 11.51
C LEU A 51 2.86 7.28 11.08
N ASN A 52 2.86 8.59 11.33
CA ASN A 52 3.90 9.51 10.86
C ASN A 52 5.31 9.11 11.28
N HIS A 53 5.52 8.57 12.49
CA HIS A 53 6.84 8.13 12.93
C HIS A 53 7.37 6.97 12.09
N VAL A 54 6.49 6.04 11.65
CA VAL A 54 6.89 4.95 10.74
C VAL A 54 7.27 5.50 9.37
N LEU A 55 6.47 6.44 8.82
CA LEU A 55 6.78 7.11 7.57
C LEU A 55 8.14 7.83 7.65
N MET A 56 8.39 8.53 8.75
CA MET A 56 9.64 9.24 8.99
C MET A 56 10.84 8.28 9.02
N HIS A 57 10.76 7.15 9.73
CA HIS A 57 11.83 6.15 9.73
C HIS A 57 12.11 5.57 8.34
N GLN A 58 11.07 5.37 7.54
CA GLN A 58 11.20 4.87 6.17
C GLN A 58 11.87 5.88 5.21
N THR A 59 11.93 7.17 5.55
CA THR A 59 12.56 8.18 4.68
C THR A 59 14.07 7.99 4.46
N ILE A 60 14.70 7.09 5.19
CA ILE A 60 16.07 6.65 4.91
C ILE A 60 16.21 6.19 3.45
N VAL A 61 15.21 5.46 2.93
CA VAL A 61 15.18 4.96 1.55
C VAL A 61 15.24 6.12 0.54
N GLY A 62 14.39 7.12 0.70
CA GLY A 62 14.36 8.27 -0.21
C GLY A 62 15.58 9.19 -0.08
N ASN A 63 16.13 9.33 1.14
CA ASN A 63 17.37 10.09 1.34
C ASN A 63 18.56 9.40 0.64
N GLU A 64 18.68 8.08 0.76
CA GLU A 64 19.72 7.32 0.04
C GLU A 64 19.48 7.35 -1.46
N ALA A 65 18.23 7.24 -1.92
CA ALA A 65 17.89 7.34 -3.35
C ALA A 65 18.28 8.71 -3.94
N ILE A 66 18.13 9.81 -3.20
CA ILE A 66 18.59 11.12 -3.64
C ILE A 66 20.11 11.11 -3.84
N MET A 67 20.87 10.56 -2.89
CA MET A 67 22.33 10.48 -2.99
C MET A 67 22.75 9.60 -4.19
N GLN A 68 22.05 8.49 -4.43
CA GLN A 68 22.31 7.60 -5.56
C GLN A 68 22.01 8.29 -6.90
N MET A 69 20.94 9.08 -6.99
CA MET A 69 20.64 9.87 -8.17
C MET A 69 21.68 10.95 -8.42
N GLU A 70 22.16 11.63 -7.36
CA GLU A 70 23.27 12.58 -7.46
C GLU A 70 24.58 11.91 -7.95
N MET A 71 24.88 10.68 -7.50
CA MET A 71 26.03 9.92 -7.99
C MET A 71 25.89 9.53 -9.50
N ALA A 72 24.65 9.35 -9.95
CA ALA A 72 24.35 9.07 -11.36
C ALA A 72 24.27 10.33 -12.24
N ASP A 73 24.51 11.51 -11.65
CA ASP A 73 24.36 12.84 -12.30
C ASP A 73 22.97 13.00 -12.94
N ASP A 74 21.92 12.53 -12.22
CA ASP A 74 20.54 12.56 -12.69
C ASP A 74 19.55 12.93 -11.57
N TYR A 75 18.32 13.26 -11.95
CA TYR A 75 17.21 13.52 -11.05
C TYR A 75 15.90 12.99 -11.65
N PRO A 76 15.04 12.31 -10.87
CA PRO A 76 13.84 11.73 -11.45
C PRO A 76 12.79 12.80 -11.81
N ASP A 77 12.24 12.69 -13.01
CA ASP A 77 11.04 13.44 -13.44
C ASP A 77 9.77 12.82 -12.88
N ILE A 78 9.77 11.49 -12.75
CA ILE A 78 8.61 10.70 -12.30
C ILE A 78 9.07 9.73 -11.22
N LEU A 79 8.37 9.72 -10.09
CA LEU A 79 8.58 8.79 -9.00
C LEU A 79 7.34 7.90 -8.85
N VAL A 80 7.55 6.59 -8.77
CA VAL A 80 6.48 5.59 -8.69
C VAL A 80 6.70 4.67 -7.49
N GLY A 81 5.67 4.41 -6.72
CA GLY A 81 5.73 3.44 -5.62
C GLY A 81 4.40 2.75 -5.39
N CYS A 82 4.43 1.50 -4.93
CA CYS A 82 3.22 0.82 -4.49
C CYS A 82 2.82 1.30 -3.09
N THR A 83 1.51 1.29 -2.82
CA THR A 83 0.99 1.75 -1.53
C THR A 83 -0.17 0.90 -1.02
N GLY A 84 -0.04 0.46 0.23
CA GLY A 84 -1.10 -0.11 1.06
C GLY A 84 -1.42 0.87 2.18
N GLY A 85 -0.73 0.75 3.33
CA GLY A 85 -0.82 1.75 4.41
C GLY A 85 -0.03 3.03 4.16
N GLY A 86 0.97 3.02 3.27
CA GLY A 86 1.64 4.20 2.76
C GLY A 86 3.07 4.44 3.26
N SER A 87 3.59 3.72 4.27
CA SER A 87 4.92 4.03 4.82
C SER A 87 6.06 3.74 3.83
N ASN A 88 6.01 2.61 3.14
CA ASN A 88 6.99 2.27 2.10
C ASN A 88 7.01 3.31 0.97
N PHE A 89 5.83 3.68 0.48
CA PHE A 89 5.68 4.73 -0.52
C PHE A 89 6.23 6.08 -0.04
N ALA A 90 5.82 6.51 1.17
CA ALA A 90 6.28 7.75 1.78
C ALA A 90 7.80 7.75 2.02
N GLY A 91 8.35 6.59 2.39
CA GLY A 91 9.78 6.42 2.60
C GLY A 91 10.61 6.84 1.40
N LEU A 92 10.21 6.43 0.20
CA LEU A 92 10.85 6.91 -1.03
C LEU A 92 10.41 8.32 -1.40
N ALA A 93 9.09 8.61 -1.39
CA ALA A 93 8.53 9.81 -2.01
C ALA A 93 8.75 11.11 -1.20
N PHE A 94 8.71 11.06 0.12
CA PHE A 94 8.70 12.28 0.95
C PHE A 94 10.01 13.09 0.88
N PRO A 95 11.22 12.51 0.85
CA PRO A 95 12.43 13.29 0.63
C PRO A 95 12.42 14.07 -0.69
N PHE A 96 11.91 13.46 -1.78
CA PHE A 96 11.76 14.12 -3.08
C PHE A 96 10.66 15.19 -3.07
N LEU A 97 9.51 14.91 -2.45
CA LEU A 97 8.46 15.92 -2.25
C LEU A 97 8.94 17.08 -1.38
N GLY A 98 9.79 16.79 -0.39
CA GLY A 98 10.45 17.83 0.38
C GLY A 98 11.30 18.76 -0.50
N LYS A 99 12.09 18.23 -1.44
CA LYS A 99 12.83 19.02 -2.44
C LYS A 99 11.86 19.76 -3.39
N LYS A 100 10.76 19.13 -3.83
CA LYS A 100 9.73 19.80 -4.64
C LYS A 100 9.19 21.05 -3.96
N PHE A 101 8.84 20.97 -2.70
CA PHE A 101 8.23 22.09 -1.97
C PHE A 101 9.24 23.16 -1.57
N ARG A 102 10.46 22.79 -1.13
CA ARG A 102 11.49 23.73 -0.68
C ARG A 102 12.27 24.32 -1.84
N ASP A 103 12.71 23.48 -2.77
CA ASP A 103 13.69 23.82 -3.80
C ASP A 103 13.02 24.03 -5.17
N LYS A 104 11.68 23.88 -5.24
CA LYS A 104 10.86 23.96 -6.46
C LYS A 104 11.32 22.98 -7.56
N LYS A 105 11.93 21.87 -7.18
CA LYS A 105 12.28 20.78 -8.10
C LYS A 105 10.99 20.11 -8.59
N ASP A 106 10.71 20.19 -9.87
CA ASP A 106 9.51 19.53 -10.40
C ASP A 106 9.71 18.01 -10.45
N ILE A 107 8.72 17.29 -9.95
CA ILE A 107 8.65 15.85 -9.98
C ILE A 107 7.17 15.41 -9.94
N LYS A 108 6.80 14.49 -10.81
CA LYS A 108 5.50 13.81 -10.76
C LYS A 108 5.61 12.60 -9.82
N VAL A 109 4.71 12.47 -8.86
CA VAL A 109 4.72 11.37 -7.89
C VAL A 109 3.45 10.54 -8.03
N ILE A 110 3.61 9.23 -8.26
CA ILE A 110 2.52 8.29 -8.55
C ILE A 110 2.47 7.20 -7.48
N ALA A 111 1.36 7.11 -6.77
CA ALA A 111 1.05 6.03 -5.83
C ALA A 111 0.23 4.95 -6.52
N CYS A 112 0.72 3.70 -6.51
CA CYS A 112 0.08 2.57 -7.15
C CYS A 112 -0.57 1.66 -6.11
N GLU A 113 -1.87 1.46 -6.20
CA GLU A 113 -2.66 0.64 -5.28
C GLU A 113 -3.40 -0.49 -6.01
N PRO A 114 -3.85 -1.55 -5.32
CA PRO A 114 -4.63 -2.60 -5.95
C PRO A 114 -6.09 -2.17 -6.18
N LYS A 115 -6.67 -2.56 -7.32
CA LYS A 115 -8.12 -2.38 -7.61
C LYS A 115 -9.03 -3.09 -6.61
N SER A 116 -8.52 -4.10 -5.91
CA SER A 116 -9.24 -4.82 -4.86
C SER A 116 -9.35 -4.04 -3.55
N CYS A 117 -8.48 -3.05 -3.33
CA CYS A 117 -8.44 -2.24 -2.11
C CYS A 117 -8.02 -0.79 -2.42
N PRO A 118 -8.82 -0.03 -3.20
CA PRO A 118 -8.46 1.25 -3.80
C PRO A 118 -8.71 2.43 -2.85
N SER A 119 -7.96 2.51 -1.75
CA SER A 119 -8.19 3.50 -0.69
C SER A 119 -8.00 4.95 -1.15
N LEU A 120 -7.00 5.24 -1.99
CA LEU A 120 -6.74 6.59 -2.52
C LEU A 120 -7.68 6.97 -3.66
N THR A 121 -7.94 6.03 -4.59
CA THR A 121 -8.73 6.34 -5.80
C THR A 121 -10.23 6.27 -5.59
N LYS A 122 -10.71 5.53 -4.59
CA LYS A 122 -12.14 5.30 -4.31
C LYS A 122 -12.55 5.52 -2.86
N GLY A 123 -11.59 5.60 -1.93
CA GLY A 123 -11.87 5.85 -0.53
C GLY A 123 -12.34 7.28 -0.25
N LYS A 124 -12.97 7.45 0.91
CA LYS A 124 -13.40 8.76 1.42
C LYS A 124 -12.32 9.37 2.29
N PHE A 125 -12.02 10.67 2.11
CA PHE A 125 -11.12 11.39 3.01
C PHE A 125 -11.88 11.79 4.27
N ALA A 126 -11.76 10.97 5.32
CA ALA A 126 -12.55 11.08 6.55
C ALA A 126 -11.75 10.59 7.77
N TYR A 127 -12.29 10.81 8.96
CA TYR A 127 -11.73 10.21 10.18
C TYR A 127 -12.16 8.75 10.29
N ASP A 128 -11.19 7.86 10.52
CA ASP A 128 -11.42 6.43 10.73
C ASP A 128 -10.36 5.87 11.69
N PHE A 129 -10.61 4.64 12.17
CA PHE A 129 -9.64 3.89 12.95
C PHE A 129 -8.61 3.22 12.05
N GLY A 130 -7.39 3.09 12.54
CA GLY A 130 -6.31 2.38 11.85
C GLY A 130 -6.49 0.86 11.85
N ASP A 131 -7.48 0.33 12.56
CA ASP A 131 -7.74 -1.10 12.71
C ASP A 131 -9.24 -1.44 12.76
N THR A 132 -9.57 -2.69 12.47
CA THR A 132 -10.96 -3.17 12.42
C THR A 132 -11.63 -3.23 13.80
N GLY A 133 -10.85 -3.46 14.85
CA GLY A 133 -11.31 -3.55 16.24
C GLY A 133 -11.38 -2.21 16.99
N MET A 134 -11.13 -1.09 16.31
CA MET A 134 -11.18 0.27 16.88
C MET A 134 -10.26 0.46 18.11
N ARG A 135 -9.08 -0.16 18.10
CA ARG A 135 -8.09 -0.11 19.18
C ARG A 135 -7.01 0.92 18.97
N THR A 136 -6.87 1.42 17.74
CA THR A 136 -5.92 2.46 17.35
C THR A 136 -6.54 3.85 17.45
N PRO A 137 -5.72 4.93 17.45
CA PRO A 137 -6.24 6.28 17.39
C PRO A 137 -7.06 6.56 16.12
N LEU A 138 -8.04 7.47 16.24
CA LEU A 138 -8.72 8.07 15.11
C LEU A 138 -7.78 9.01 14.37
N VAL A 139 -7.67 8.83 13.06
CA VAL A 139 -6.87 9.68 12.20
C VAL A 139 -7.65 10.04 10.91
N LYS A 140 -7.41 11.22 10.36
CA LYS A 140 -8.00 11.63 9.10
C LYS A 140 -7.22 11.02 7.95
N MET A 141 -7.87 10.20 7.14
CA MET A 141 -7.25 9.41 6.08
C MET A 141 -8.20 9.18 4.90
N HIS A 142 -7.66 8.84 3.74
CA HIS A 142 -8.46 8.17 2.71
C HIS A 142 -8.75 6.75 3.19
N THR A 143 -10.02 6.38 3.31
CA THR A 143 -10.47 5.10 3.85
C THR A 143 -11.61 4.48 3.06
N LEU A 144 -11.62 3.16 3.01
CA LEU A 144 -12.74 2.32 2.55
C LEU A 144 -13.66 1.89 3.71
N GLY A 145 -13.34 2.38 4.94
CA GLY A 145 -13.99 1.99 6.19
C GLY A 145 -13.25 0.85 6.90
N SER A 146 -12.97 1.02 8.20
CA SER A 146 -12.20 0.06 9.02
C SER A 146 -12.85 -1.32 9.14
N SER A 147 -14.13 -1.44 8.83
CA SER A 147 -14.87 -2.72 8.78
C SER A 147 -14.92 -3.35 7.37
N PHE A 148 -14.35 -2.70 6.34
CA PHE A 148 -14.26 -3.28 5.00
C PHE A 148 -13.28 -4.45 4.97
N MET A 149 -13.68 -5.55 4.34
CA MET A 149 -12.85 -6.73 4.14
C MET A 149 -12.39 -6.79 2.67
N PRO A 150 -11.10 -6.49 2.39
CA PRO A 150 -10.58 -6.59 1.03
C PRO A 150 -10.62 -8.03 0.50
N PRO A 151 -10.89 -8.25 -0.79
CA PRO A 151 -10.77 -9.57 -1.42
C PRO A 151 -9.38 -10.16 -1.21
N SER A 152 -9.30 -11.49 -1.20
CA SER A 152 -8.04 -12.20 -1.09
C SER A 152 -7.23 -12.05 -2.38
N THR A 153 -6.09 -11.37 -2.30
CA THR A 153 -5.13 -11.20 -3.39
C THR A 153 -3.73 -11.51 -2.90
N HIS A 154 -2.81 -11.86 -3.79
CA HIS A 154 -1.43 -12.18 -3.42
C HIS A 154 -0.59 -10.98 -2.96
N SER A 155 -1.06 -9.76 -3.16
CA SER A 155 -0.44 -8.55 -2.59
C SER A 155 -0.96 -8.26 -1.18
N GLY A 156 -0.70 -9.16 -0.23
CA GLY A 156 -1.21 -9.09 1.14
C GLY A 156 -0.88 -7.79 1.87
N GLY A 157 0.32 -7.25 1.68
CA GLY A 157 0.76 -5.98 2.25
C GLY A 157 0.02 -4.75 1.73
N LEU A 158 -0.73 -4.86 0.63
CA LEU A 158 -1.56 -3.78 0.09
C LEU A 158 -3.05 -3.92 0.44
N ARG A 159 -3.45 -4.95 1.19
CA ARG A 159 -4.84 -5.21 1.61
C ARG A 159 -5.18 -4.46 2.89
N TYR A 160 -5.17 -3.14 2.84
CA TYR A 160 -5.44 -2.27 3.98
C TYR A 160 -6.49 -1.22 3.63
N HIS A 161 -7.48 -1.06 4.52
CA HIS A 161 -8.66 -0.20 4.29
C HIS A 161 -8.36 1.29 4.27
N GLY A 162 -7.24 1.74 4.85
CA GLY A 162 -6.91 3.15 5.03
C GLY A 162 -5.52 3.51 4.53
N MET A 163 -5.28 4.80 4.38
CA MET A 163 -4.01 5.35 3.92
C MET A 163 -3.42 6.25 5.00
N ALA A 164 -2.10 6.25 5.16
CA ALA A 164 -1.41 7.14 6.08
C ALA A 164 -1.89 8.60 5.93
N PRO A 165 -2.17 9.31 7.04
CA PRO A 165 -2.72 10.68 7.01
C PRO A 165 -1.93 11.65 6.14
N MET A 166 -0.61 11.61 6.19
CA MET A 166 0.23 12.49 5.37
C MET A 166 0.17 12.15 3.88
N VAL A 167 0.15 10.86 3.52
CA VAL A 167 -0.03 10.45 2.12
C VAL A 167 -1.41 10.86 1.63
N SER A 168 -2.44 10.65 2.46
CA SER A 168 -3.82 11.07 2.15
C SER A 168 -3.91 12.57 1.92
N HIS A 169 -3.32 13.38 2.79
CA HIS A 169 -3.31 14.82 2.64
C HIS A 169 -2.59 15.29 1.37
N LEU A 170 -1.42 14.72 1.07
CA LEU A 170 -0.66 15.06 -0.12
C LEU A 170 -1.38 14.66 -1.42
N THR A 171 -2.18 13.59 -1.38
CA THR A 171 -3.06 13.21 -2.48
C THR A 171 -4.24 14.18 -2.62
N ASP A 172 -4.86 14.57 -1.50
CA ASP A 172 -6.00 15.50 -1.47
C ASP A 172 -5.63 16.89 -2.05
N ILE A 173 -4.42 17.37 -1.78
CA ILE A 173 -3.92 18.64 -2.35
C ILE A 173 -3.29 18.50 -3.74
N GLY A 174 -3.34 17.31 -4.35
CA GLY A 174 -2.84 17.06 -5.72
C GLY A 174 -1.31 16.95 -5.85
N ALA A 175 -0.58 16.80 -4.76
CA ALA A 175 0.88 16.57 -4.80
C ALA A 175 1.26 15.14 -5.19
N ILE A 176 0.34 14.19 -5.00
CA ILE A 176 0.46 12.77 -5.34
C ILE A 176 -0.71 12.39 -6.24
N GLU A 177 -0.42 11.75 -7.37
CA GLU A 177 -1.39 11.09 -8.24
C GLU A 177 -1.56 9.63 -7.79
N ALA A 178 -2.80 9.14 -7.71
CA ALA A 178 -3.06 7.74 -7.37
C ALA A 178 -3.53 6.96 -8.61
N LYS A 179 -3.03 5.72 -8.77
CA LYS A 179 -3.46 4.77 -9.82
C LYS A 179 -3.75 3.41 -9.21
N ALA A 180 -4.85 2.78 -9.63
CA ALA A 180 -5.23 1.45 -9.17
C ALA A 180 -5.08 0.41 -10.28
N PHE A 181 -4.45 -0.73 -9.97
CA PHE A 181 -4.16 -1.82 -10.91
C PHE A 181 -4.77 -3.15 -10.47
N GLY A 182 -5.15 -4.00 -11.44
CA GLY A 182 -5.55 -5.38 -11.21
C GLY A 182 -4.34 -6.28 -10.97
N GLN A 183 -4.52 -7.37 -10.21
CA GLN A 183 -3.39 -8.22 -9.90
C GLN A 183 -2.80 -8.92 -11.14
N LYS A 184 -3.62 -9.31 -12.14
CA LYS A 184 -3.12 -9.96 -13.36
C LYS A 184 -2.19 -9.05 -14.16
N GLU A 185 -2.57 -7.78 -14.36
CA GLU A 185 -1.72 -6.82 -15.06
C GLU A 185 -0.44 -6.50 -14.28
N CYS A 186 -0.49 -6.56 -12.94
CA CYS A 186 0.69 -6.41 -12.09
C CYS A 186 1.63 -7.61 -12.21
N PHE A 187 1.12 -8.85 -12.15
CA PHE A 187 1.93 -10.04 -12.37
C PHE A 187 2.55 -10.08 -13.77
N GLU A 188 1.79 -9.69 -14.81
CA GLU A 188 2.33 -9.56 -16.17
C GLU A 188 3.51 -8.59 -16.22
N ALA A 189 3.37 -7.43 -15.59
CA ALA A 189 4.44 -6.44 -15.49
C ALA A 189 5.65 -6.98 -14.72
N GLY A 190 5.41 -7.67 -13.61
CA GLY A 190 6.46 -8.30 -12.81
C GLY A 190 7.26 -9.36 -13.57
N ILE A 191 6.58 -10.16 -14.40
CA ILE A 191 7.24 -11.16 -15.28
C ILE A 191 8.07 -10.49 -16.36
N LYS A 192 7.55 -9.42 -17.00
CA LYS A 192 8.31 -8.63 -17.97
C LYS A 192 9.58 -8.06 -17.33
N PHE A 193 9.45 -7.53 -16.11
CA PHE A 193 10.58 -7.00 -15.36
C PHE A 193 11.59 -8.09 -15.00
N ALA A 194 11.13 -9.24 -14.50
CA ALA A 194 12.00 -10.36 -14.17
C ALA A 194 12.79 -10.88 -15.40
N ASN A 195 12.15 -10.93 -16.56
CA ASN A 195 12.81 -11.32 -17.81
C ASN A 195 13.84 -10.32 -18.30
N ALA A 196 13.63 -9.02 -18.04
CA ALA A 196 14.56 -7.95 -18.46
C ALA A 196 15.72 -7.76 -17.47
N GLU A 197 15.44 -7.83 -16.17
CA GLU A 197 16.37 -7.42 -15.11
C GLU A 197 16.92 -8.60 -14.27
N GLY A 198 16.37 -9.80 -14.45
CA GLY A 198 16.77 -10.98 -13.66
C GLY A 198 16.32 -10.96 -12.19
N ILE A 199 15.39 -10.07 -11.82
CA ILE A 199 14.88 -9.90 -10.48
C ILE A 199 13.38 -10.18 -10.46
N VAL A 200 12.95 -11.15 -9.64
CA VAL A 200 11.53 -11.45 -9.43
C VAL A 200 10.99 -10.52 -8.35
N PRO A 201 10.09 -9.57 -8.67
CA PRO A 201 9.53 -8.65 -7.68
C PRO A 201 8.48 -9.33 -6.78
N ALA A 202 8.32 -8.84 -5.56
CA ALA A 202 7.19 -9.22 -4.73
C ALA A 202 5.86 -8.78 -5.38
N PRO A 203 4.73 -9.48 -5.13
CA PRO A 203 3.41 -9.09 -5.67
C PRO A 203 3.03 -7.64 -5.37
N GLU A 204 3.43 -7.11 -4.22
CA GLU A 204 3.26 -5.69 -3.88
C GLU A 204 4.07 -4.80 -4.82
N ALA A 205 5.35 -5.11 -5.01
CA ALA A 205 6.28 -4.32 -5.84
C ALA A 205 5.87 -4.34 -7.31
N THR A 206 5.18 -5.38 -7.80
CA THR A 206 4.68 -5.44 -9.18
C THR A 206 3.75 -4.29 -9.53
N HIS A 207 3.04 -3.70 -8.54
CA HIS A 207 2.20 -2.51 -8.75
C HIS A 207 3.04 -1.27 -9.11
N ALA A 208 4.19 -1.11 -8.46
CA ALA A 208 5.12 -0.03 -8.81
C ALA A 208 5.78 -0.28 -10.18
N VAL A 209 6.15 -1.53 -10.48
CA VAL A 209 6.68 -1.93 -11.80
C VAL A 209 5.66 -1.62 -12.90
N LYS A 210 4.38 -1.99 -12.70
CA LYS A 210 3.29 -1.68 -13.64
C LYS A 210 3.14 -0.18 -13.85
N GLY A 211 3.13 0.59 -12.76
CA GLY A 211 3.07 2.06 -12.83
C GLY A 211 4.25 2.69 -13.57
N ALA A 212 5.47 2.16 -13.38
CA ALA A 212 6.67 2.62 -14.06
C ALA A 212 6.64 2.28 -15.56
N ILE A 213 6.21 1.07 -15.93
CA ILE A 213 6.03 0.66 -17.33
C ILE A 213 5.00 1.56 -18.00
N ASP A 214 3.86 1.83 -17.37
CA ASP A 214 2.82 2.70 -17.94
C ASP A 214 3.32 4.13 -18.12
N ALA A 215 4.06 4.67 -17.15
CA ALA A 215 4.67 5.99 -17.26
C ALA A 215 5.69 6.04 -18.43
N ALA A 216 6.52 5.00 -18.59
CA ALA A 216 7.48 4.92 -19.69
C ALA A 216 6.79 4.84 -21.07
N LEU A 217 5.70 4.08 -21.16
CA LEU A 217 4.90 3.98 -22.39
C LEU A 217 4.20 5.30 -22.73
N GLU A 218 3.74 6.03 -21.71
CA GLU A 218 3.16 7.38 -21.89
C GLU A 218 4.24 8.36 -22.41
N CYS A 219 5.43 8.38 -21.81
CA CYS A 219 6.55 9.19 -22.27
C CYS A 219 6.93 8.85 -23.71
N LYS A 220 7.02 7.55 -24.05
CA LYS A 220 7.30 7.10 -25.41
C LYS A 220 6.25 7.59 -26.42
N LYS A 221 4.96 7.50 -26.06
CA LYS A 221 3.85 7.99 -26.89
C LYS A 221 3.92 9.49 -27.15
N ASN A 222 4.34 10.25 -26.14
CA ASN A 222 4.44 11.71 -26.20
C ASN A 222 5.78 12.19 -26.80
N GLY A 223 6.73 11.29 -27.06
CA GLY A 223 8.08 11.65 -27.51
C GLY A 223 8.93 12.33 -26.44
N GLU A 224 8.61 12.10 -25.14
CA GLU A 224 9.31 12.69 -24.01
C GLU A 224 10.46 11.81 -23.53
N LYS A 225 11.60 12.44 -23.19
CA LYS A 225 12.70 11.79 -22.49
C LYS A 225 12.62 12.13 -21.01
N LYS A 226 12.32 11.13 -20.17
CA LYS A 226 12.10 11.28 -18.72
C LYS A 226 12.85 10.21 -17.95
N THR A 227 13.38 10.58 -16.79
CA THR A 227 13.91 9.64 -15.80
C THR A 227 12.81 9.21 -14.85
N ILE A 228 12.59 7.89 -14.75
CA ILE A 228 11.57 7.29 -13.90
C ILE A 228 12.25 6.52 -12.78
N LEU A 229 12.05 6.97 -11.55
CA LEU A 229 12.48 6.26 -10.34
C LEU A 229 11.30 5.50 -9.76
N PHE A 230 11.44 4.19 -9.55
CA PHE A 230 10.39 3.43 -8.88
C PHE A 230 10.95 2.60 -7.71
N ASN A 231 10.08 2.30 -6.75
CA ASN A 231 10.44 1.54 -5.57
C ASN A 231 10.25 0.04 -5.79
N LEU A 232 11.35 -0.71 -5.93
CA LEU A 232 11.34 -2.17 -5.90
C LEU A 232 11.48 -2.65 -4.45
N CYS A 233 10.40 -2.57 -3.69
CA CYS A 233 10.39 -2.71 -2.24
C CYS A 233 10.40 -4.15 -1.71
N GLY A 234 10.43 -5.15 -2.57
CA GLY A 234 10.47 -6.55 -2.17
C GLY A 234 10.74 -7.49 -3.33
N HIS A 235 11.35 -8.63 -3.01
CA HIS A 235 11.59 -9.73 -3.94
C HIS A 235 10.48 -10.79 -3.82
N GLY A 236 10.23 -11.53 -4.91
CA GLY A 236 9.18 -12.55 -4.99
C GLY A 236 9.61 -13.97 -4.63
N HIS A 237 10.78 -14.17 -3.99
CA HIS A 237 11.27 -15.53 -3.71
C HIS A 237 10.35 -16.35 -2.79
N PHE A 238 9.59 -15.68 -1.91
CA PHE A 238 8.58 -16.31 -1.07
C PHE A 238 7.21 -16.43 -1.75
N ASP A 239 7.03 -15.83 -2.94
CA ASP A 239 5.75 -15.71 -3.63
C ASP A 239 5.71 -16.52 -4.94
N MET A 240 6.64 -17.47 -5.11
CA MET A 240 6.73 -18.29 -6.34
C MET A 240 5.45 -19.07 -6.63
N GLN A 241 4.70 -19.46 -5.58
CA GLN A 241 3.39 -20.08 -5.75
C GLN A 241 2.40 -19.15 -6.44
N ALA A 242 2.39 -17.85 -6.09
CA ALA A 242 1.53 -16.85 -6.72
C ALA A 242 1.87 -16.65 -8.20
N TYR A 243 3.16 -16.65 -8.55
CA TYR A 243 3.58 -16.65 -9.96
C TYR A 243 3.18 -17.93 -10.68
N GLY A 244 3.31 -19.10 -10.02
CA GLY A 244 2.79 -20.38 -10.55
C GLY A 244 1.28 -20.35 -10.79
N ASP A 245 0.52 -19.75 -9.89
CA ASP A 245 -0.93 -19.59 -10.03
C ASP A 245 -1.29 -18.63 -11.17
N TYR A 246 -0.49 -17.57 -11.39
CA TYR A 246 -0.64 -16.72 -12.57
C TYR A 246 -0.44 -17.50 -13.88
N PHE A 247 0.63 -18.26 -14.02
CA PHE A 247 0.91 -19.07 -15.22
C PHE A 247 -0.15 -20.16 -15.46
N ASN A 248 -0.74 -20.67 -14.38
CA ASN A 248 -1.82 -21.66 -14.45
C ASN A 248 -3.22 -21.05 -14.60
N ASN A 249 -3.33 -19.73 -14.82
CA ASN A 249 -4.60 -18.99 -14.95
C ASN A 249 -5.54 -19.13 -13.74
N LYS A 250 -5.00 -19.31 -12.54
CA LYS A 250 -5.77 -19.43 -11.30
C LYS A 250 -6.05 -18.10 -10.63
N LEU A 251 -5.36 -17.00 -11.02
CA LEU A 251 -5.59 -15.69 -10.44
C LEU A 251 -6.88 -15.08 -10.98
N SER A 252 -7.64 -14.43 -10.10
CA SER A 252 -8.78 -13.57 -10.44
C SER A 252 -8.39 -12.10 -10.33
N ASP A 253 -9.06 -11.24 -11.08
CA ASP A 253 -8.99 -9.78 -10.89
C ASP A 253 -10.21 -9.34 -10.08
N ASP A 254 -10.20 -9.69 -8.79
CA ASP A 254 -11.28 -9.30 -7.89
C ASP A 254 -11.28 -7.79 -7.71
N LYS A 255 -12.39 -7.17 -8.08
CA LYS A 255 -12.66 -5.78 -7.79
C LYS A 255 -13.20 -5.67 -6.36
N TYR A 256 -12.99 -4.52 -5.73
CA TYR A 256 -13.66 -4.24 -4.47
C TYR A 256 -15.19 -4.25 -4.67
N ASN A 257 -15.89 -4.70 -3.64
CA ASN A 257 -17.35 -4.68 -3.64
C ASN A 257 -17.81 -3.29 -3.15
N GLU A 258 -18.35 -2.49 -4.07
CA GLU A 258 -18.79 -1.12 -3.77
C GLU A 258 -19.90 -1.08 -2.70
N ALA A 259 -20.80 -2.05 -2.68
CA ALA A 259 -21.85 -2.14 -1.66
C ALA A 259 -21.26 -2.40 -0.26
N GLU A 260 -20.23 -3.23 -0.16
CA GLU A 260 -19.52 -3.49 1.11
C GLU A 260 -18.75 -2.27 1.59
N VAL A 261 -18.08 -1.56 0.67
CA VAL A 261 -17.40 -0.30 0.98
C VAL A 261 -18.41 0.73 1.49
N ASN A 262 -19.52 0.94 0.80
CA ASN A 262 -20.55 1.88 1.23
C ASN A 262 -21.08 1.55 2.63
N LYS A 263 -21.37 0.28 2.89
CA LYS A 263 -21.78 -0.21 4.22
C LYS A 263 -20.71 0.02 5.30
N ALA A 264 -19.43 -0.09 4.94
CA ALA A 264 -18.33 0.19 5.86
C ALA A 264 -18.19 1.70 6.12
N LEU A 265 -18.34 2.53 5.08
CA LEU A 265 -18.29 3.99 5.18
C LEU A 265 -19.47 4.58 6.00
N GLU A 266 -20.64 3.93 6.03
CA GLU A 266 -21.75 4.32 6.91
C GLU A 266 -21.40 4.22 8.40
N LYS A 267 -20.43 3.37 8.75
CA LYS A 267 -19.98 3.16 10.14
C LYS A 267 -18.84 4.10 10.57
N LEU A 268 -18.40 4.98 9.69
CA LEU A 268 -17.36 5.94 10.05
C LEU A 268 -17.76 6.78 11.27
N PRO A 269 -16.80 7.10 12.15
CA PRO A 269 -17.04 7.95 13.30
C PRO A 269 -17.60 9.31 12.89
N LYS A 270 -18.70 9.71 13.51
CA LYS A 270 -19.26 11.05 13.35
C LYS A 270 -18.50 11.96 14.31
N ILE A 271 -17.66 12.81 13.77
CA ILE A 271 -16.93 13.83 14.56
C ILE A 271 -17.68 15.12 14.44
N ALA A 272 -18.00 15.72 15.58
CA ALA A 272 -18.69 17.01 15.66
C ALA A 272 -17.77 18.16 15.25
#